data_8d35491602d21ad5789cb4e8c8a5c4da
#
_entry.id   8d35491602d21ad5789cb4e8c8a5c4da
#
_cell.length_a   1.000
_cell.length_b   1.000
_cell.length_c   1.000
_cell.angle_alpha   90.00
_cell.angle_beta   90.00
_cell.angle_gamma   90.00
#
_symmetry.space_group_name_H-M   'P 1'
#
loop_
_entity.id
_entity.type
_entity.pdbx_description
1 polymer ?
#
loop_
_entity_poly.entity_id
_entity_poly.type
_entity_poly.pdbx_seq_one_letter_code
_entity_poly.pdbx_strand_id
1 'polypeptide(L)'
;MKKQIITFLVLIATTLTVSAQKTVSGVKVDEKLSLEGQSLVLNGAGTREKMWIDLYVGSLYLPKKSSSAKDIMDSKDAGAIKLNIISGMITSDKMISAINEGFENSTGKKTAPLKAKIDKFKGFLKEEIKKGDVFII
;
A
#
# COMPACT_ATOMS: atom_id res chain seq x y z
N MET A 1 63.00 -26.12 -11.75
CA MET A 1 62.31 -24.85 -11.57
C MET A 1 60.82 -25.05 -11.81
N LYS A 2 60.04 -25.21 -10.76
CA LYS A 2 58.58 -25.40 -10.88
C LYS A 2 57.92 -24.03 -10.85
N LYS A 3 57.33 -23.58 -11.97
CA LYS A 3 56.54 -22.37 -12.03
C LYS A 3 55.14 -22.67 -11.43
N GLN A 4 54.87 -22.16 -10.24
CA GLN A 4 53.54 -22.20 -9.69
C GLN A 4 52.73 -21.04 -10.30
N ILE A 5 51.74 -21.37 -11.11
CA ILE A 5 50.74 -20.46 -11.64
C ILE A 5 49.65 -20.37 -10.55
N ILE A 6 49.66 -19.28 -9.80
CA ILE A 6 48.56 -18.96 -8.85
C ILE A 6 47.45 -18.36 -9.69
N THR A 7 46.46 -19.18 -9.97
CA THR A 7 45.20 -18.73 -10.60
C THR A 7 44.38 -18.03 -9.49
N PHE A 8 44.37 -16.70 -9.49
CA PHE A 8 43.55 -15.89 -8.59
C PHE A 8 42.12 -15.89 -9.14
N LEU A 9 41.31 -16.82 -8.62
CA LEU A 9 39.89 -16.89 -8.93
C LEU A 9 39.20 -15.75 -8.16
N VAL A 10 39.01 -14.61 -8.85
CA VAL A 10 38.19 -13.51 -8.34
C VAL A 10 36.73 -13.94 -8.41
N LEU A 11 36.22 -14.45 -7.30
CA LEU A 11 34.81 -14.73 -7.10
C LEU A 11 34.09 -13.38 -6.98
N ILE A 12 33.60 -12.86 -8.09
CA ILE A 12 32.71 -11.70 -8.11
C ILE A 12 31.39 -12.17 -7.52
N ALA A 13 31.21 -11.99 -6.22
CA ALA A 13 29.94 -12.16 -5.56
C ALA A 13 29.02 -11.03 -6.04
N THR A 14 28.32 -11.26 -7.14
CA THR A 14 27.16 -10.42 -7.52
C THR A 14 26.09 -10.60 -6.46
N THR A 15 26.02 -9.67 -5.52
CA THR A 15 24.92 -9.58 -4.56
C THR A 15 23.67 -9.21 -5.38
N LEU A 16 22.96 -10.22 -5.84
CA LEU A 16 21.59 -10.07 -6.31
C LEU A 16 20.81 -9.60 -5.09
N THR A 17 20.48 -8.32 -5.04
CA THR A 17 19.48 -7.81 -4.11
C THR A 17 18.15 -8.41 -4.55
N VAL A 18 17.85 -9.61 -4.05
CA VAL A 18 16.52 -10.19 -4.15
C VAL A 18 15.62 -9.29 -3.33
N SER A 19 14.94 -8.38 -4.01
CA SER A 19 13.81 -7.67 -3.42
C SER A 19 12.78 -8.74 -3.11
N ALA A 20 12.62 -9.09 -1.84
CA ALA A 20 11.66 -10.09 -1.40
C ALA A 20 10.25 -9.51 -1.55
N GLN A 21 9.68 -9.65 -2.74
CA GLN A 21 8.30 -9.26 -2.99
C GLN A 21 7.37 -10.15 -2.15
N LYS A 22 6.63 -9.53 -1.26
CA LYS A 22 5.59 -10.22 -0.49
C LYS A 22 4.36 -10.40 -1.36
N THR A 23 3.83 -11.62 -1.43
CA THR A 23 2.55 -11.89 -2.11
C THR A 23 1.43 -11.99 -1.08
N VAL A 24 0.34 -11.25 -1.29
CA VAL A 24 -0.86 -11.23 -0.45
C VAL A 24 -2.07 -11.41 -1.36
N SER A 25 -2.88 -12.44 -1.15
CA SER A 25 -4.05 -12.80 -1.99
C SER A 25 -3.77 -12.71 -3.50
N GLY A 26 -2.60 -13.21 -3.94
CA GLY A 26 -2.17 -13.20 -5.34
C GLY A 26 -1.60 -11.86 -5.85
N VAL A 27 -1.61 -10.82 -5.03
CA VAL A 27 -1.03 -9.52 -5.37
C VAL A 27 0.42 -9.45 -4.92
N LYS A 28 1.32 -9.10 -5.83
CA LYS A 28 2.70 -8.78 -5.49
C LYS A 28 2.75 -7.38 -4.86
N VAL A 29 3.21 -7.32 -3.62
CA VAL A 29 3.32 -6.09 -2.85
C VAL A 29 4.77 -5.64 -2.85
N ASP A 30 5.03 -4.44 -3.38
CA ASP A 30 6.37 -3.88 -3.45
C ASP A 30 6.86 -3.49 -2.05
N GLU A 31 8.15 -3.70 -1.75
CA GLU A 31 8.75 -3.31 -0.47
C GLU A 31 8.92 -1.80 -0.33
N LYS A 32 8.95 -1.09 -1.44
CA LYS A 32 9.13 0.36 -1.50
C LYS A 32 8.14 0.99 -2.47
N LEU A 33 7.73 2.20 -2.16
CA LEU A 33 6.90 3.04 -3.02
C LEU A 33 7.57 4.41 -3.16
N SER A 34 7.78 4.85 -4.39
CA SER A 34 8.22 6.23 -4.65
C SER A 34 7.00 7.10 -4.93
N LEU A 35 6.80 8.12 -4.14
CA LEU A 35 5.69 9.06 -4.25
C LEU A 35 6.22 10.49 -4.11
N GLU A 36 5.98 11.34 -5.11
CA GLU A 36 6.38 12.75 -5.11
C GLU A 36 7.86 12.98 -4.71
N GLY A 37 8.75 12.10 -5.18
CA GLY A 37 10.20 12.19 -4.88
C GLY A 37 10.60 11.61 -3.51
N GLN A 38 9.65 11.14 -2.72
CA GLN A 38 9.92 10.48 -1.45
C GLN A 38 9.93 8.95 -1.61
N SER A 39 10.86 8.29 -0.96
CA SER A 39 10.91 6.83 -0.90
C SER A 39 10.27 6.35 0.40
N LEU A 40 9.13 5.68 0.27
CA LEU A 40 8.40 5.08 1.37
C LEU A 40 8.68 3.57 1.43
N VAL A 41 8.67 3.00 2.62
CA VAL A 41 8.85 1.56 2.85
C VAL A 41 7.55 0.91 3.24
N LEU A 42 7.33 -0.32 2.80
CA LEU A 42 6.18 -1.11 3.18
C LEU A 42 6.15 -1.34 4.69
N ASN A 43 5.15 -0.79 5.36
CA ASN A 43 4.91 -1.02 6.79
C ASN A 43 4.14 -2.31 7.02
N GLY A 44 3.12 -2.55 6.20
CA GLY A 44 2.31 -3.76 6.25
C GLY A 44 1.33 -3.84 5.09
N ALA A 45 0.84 -5.04 4.83
CA ALA A 45 -0.18 -5.30 3.83
C ALA A 45 -1.13 -6.39 4.31
N GLY A 46 -2.38 -6.30 3.91
CA GLY A 46 -3.42 -7.26 4.24
C GLY A 46 -4.58 -7.22 3.25
N THR A 47 -5.38 -8.26 3.30
CA THR A 47 -6.58 -8.39 2.47
C THR A 47 -7.81 -7.89 3.20
N ARG A 48 -8.63 -7.11 2.51
CA ARG A 48 -9.98 -6.80 2.96
C ARG A 48 -10.91 -7.89 2.46
N GLU A 49 -11.42 -8.66 3.37
CA GLU A 49 -12.42 -9.70 3.12
C GLU A 49 -13.80 -9.24 3.59
N LYS A 50 -14.84 -9.62 2.87
CA LYS A 50 -16.24 -9.49 3.29
C LYS A 50 -17.01 -10.70 2.82
N MET A 51 -17.69 -11.36 3.74
CA MET A 51 -18.50 -12.56 3.46
C MET A 51 -17.70 -13.62 2.66
N TRP A 52 -16.49 -13.93 3.12
CA TRP A 52 -15.56 -14.90 2.52
C TRP A 52 -15.02 -14.52 1.13
N ILE A 53 -15.21 -13.26 0.70
CA ILE A 53 -14.74 -12.78 -0.58
C ILE A 53 -13.64 -11.76 -0.36
N ASP A 54 -12.46 -12.02 -0.91
CA ASP A 54 -11.36 -11.08 -0.97
C ASP A 54 -11.71 -9.93 -1.90
N LEU A 55 -11.76 -8.70 -1.38
CA LEU A 55 -12.20 -7.52 -2.09
C LEU A 55 -11.02 -6.74 -2.69
N TYR A 56 -10.05 -6.45 -1.85
CA TYR A 56 -8.82 -5.74 -2.23
C TYR A 56 -7.68 -6.05 -1.28
N VAL A 57 -6.47 -5.83 -1.73
CA VAL A 57 -5.27 -5.82 -0.89
C VAL A 57 -4.91 -4.37 -0.59
N GLY A 58 -4.84 -4.04 0.69
CA GLY A 58 -4.37 -2.75 1.18
C GLY A 58 -2.92 -2.87 1.66
N SER A 59 -2.09 -1.91 1.28
CA SER A 59 -0.69 -1.83 1.68
C SER A 59 -0.39 -0.44 2.22
N LEU A 60 0.17 -0.36 3.42
CA LEU A 60 0.56 0.89 4.06
C LEU A 60 2.06 1.11 3.86
N TYR A 61 2.40 2.28 3.34
CA TYR A 61 3.77 2.73 3.14
C TYR A 61 4.05 3.96 3.99
N LEU A 62 5.18 3.94 4.69
CA LEU A 62 5.62 5.00 5.60
C LEU A 62 7.08 5.37 5.32
N PRO A 63 7.57 6.55 5.71
CA PRO A 63 8.99 6.88 5.64
C PRO A 63 9.87 5.92 6.44
N LYS A 64 9.35 5.41 7.56
CA LYS A 64 10.00 4.44 8.45
C LYS A 64 8.94 3.47 9.00
N LYS A 65 9.30 2.20 9.13
CA LYS A 65 8.42 1.20 9.76
C LYS A 65 8.08 1.56 11.19
N SER A 66 6.80 1.38 11.55
CA SER A 66 6.29 1.55 12.90
C SER A 66 5.29 0.46 13.24
N SER A 67 5.33 -0.05 14.47
CA SER A 67 4.34 -0.96 15.04
C SER A 67 3.31 -0.24 15.92
N SER A 68 3.49 1.04 16.15
CA SER A 68 2.60 1.86 16.97
C SER A 68 1.55 2.53 16.09
N ALA A 69 0.29 2.07 16.18
CA ALA A 69 -0.82 2.69 15.47
C ALA A 69 -1.01 4.17 15.88
N LYS A 70 -0.76 4.47 17.16
CA LYS A 70 -0.86 5.85 17.66
C LYS A 70 0.16 6.76 16.98
N ASP A 71 1.44 6.32 16.91
CA ASP A 71 2.50 7.12 16.31
C ASP A 71 2.25 7.33 14.81
N ILE A 72 1.72 6.31 14.13
CA ILE A 72 1.34 6.41 12.71
C ILE A 72 0.23 7.45 12.52
N MET A 73 -0.80 7.42 13.36
CA MET A 73 -1.95 8.35 13.26
C MET A 73 -1.58 9.78 13.64
N ASP A 74 -0.66 9.96 14.59
CA ASP A 74 -0.23 11.28 15.07
C ASP A 74 0.89 11.87 14.20
N SER A 75 1.51 11.07 13.33
CA SER A 75 2.57 11.52 12.43
C SER A 75 2.04 12.54 11.44
N LYS A 76 2.87 13.54 11.15
CA LYS A 76 2.68 14.51 10.07
C LYS A 76 3.53 14.18 8.85
N ASP A 77 4.27 13.08 8.91
CA ASP A 77 5.08 12.62 7.81
C ASP A 77 4.19 12.12 6.66
N ALA A 78 4.70 12.19 5.46
CA ALA A 78 4.02 11.63 4.31
C ALA A 78 3.88 10.10 4.48
N GLY A 79 2.72 9.59 4.13
CA GLY A 79 2.45 8.16 4.06
C GLY A 79 1.55 7.89 2.88
N ALA A 80 1.44 6.64 2.48
CA ALA A 80 0.55 6.24 1.42
C ALA A 80 -0.15 4.93 1.72
N ILE A 81 -1.39 4.81 1.26
CA ILE A 81 -2.12 3.55 1.21
C ILE A 81 -2.29 3.18 -0.26
N LYS A 82 -1.78 2.00 -0.64
CA LYS A 82 -1.99 1.42 -1.97
C LYS A 82 -3.08 0.37 -1.87
N LEU A 83 -4.13 0.51 -2.67
CA LEU A 83 -5.24 -0.44 -2.77
C LEU A 83 -5.17 -1.14 -4.12
N ASN A 84 -5.06 -2.46 -4.12
CA ASN A 84 -5.14 -3.29 -5.31
C ASN A 84 -6.50 -3.99 -5.32
N ILE A 85 -7.38 -3.63 -6.24
CA ILE A 85 -8.71 -4.21 -6.36
C ILE A 85 -8.62 -5.60 -6.97
N ILE A 86 -9.03 -6.63 -6.22
CA ILE A 86 -8.95 -8.03 -6.65
C ILE A 86 -10.31 -8.68 -6.89
N SER A 87 -11.40 -7.96 -6.64
CA SER A 87 -12.77 -8.44 -6.86
C SER A 87 -13.58 -7.46 -7.71
N GLY A 88 -14.33 -7.99 -8.67
CA GLY A 88 -15.32 -7.21 -9.43
C GLY A 88 -16.57 -6.81 -8.60
N MET A 89 -16.65 -7.22 -7.33
CA MET A 89 -17.71 -6.79 -6.43
C MET A 89 -17.52 -5.37 -5.88
N ILE A 90 -16.32 -4.80 -6.02
CA ILE A 90 -16.05 -3.41 -5.66
C ILE A 90 -16.52 -2.52 -6.82
N THR A 91 -17.45 -1.64 -6.51
CA THR A 91 -17.92 -0.57 -7.40
C THR A 91 -17.62 0.78 -6.78
N SER A 92 -17.67 1.84 -7.60
CA SER A 92 -17.50 3.22 -7.12
C SER A 92 -18.48 3.54 -5.98
N ASP A 93 -19.75 3.21 -6.13
CA ASP A 93 -20.78 3.48 -5.10
C ASP A 93 -20.47 2.75 -3.78
N LYS A 94 -20.04 1.48 -3.84
CA LYS A 94 -19.68 0.73 -2.65
C LYS A 94 -18.43 1.29 -1.97
N MET A 95 -17.45 1.74 -2.76
CA MET A 95 -16.25 2.37 -2.22
C MET A 95 -16.58 3.71 -1.56
N ILE A 96 -17.38 4.55 -2.21
CA ILE A 96 -17.85 5.84 -1.67
C ILE A 96 -18.66 5.62 -0.39
N SER A 97 -19.54 4.61 -0.35
CA SER A 97 -20.30 4.26 0.86
C SER A 97 -19.37 3.85 2.01
N ALA A 98 -18.38 3.00 1.74
CA ALA A 98 -17.41 2.57 2.74
C ALA A 98 -16.56 3.74 3.27
N ILE A 99 -16.21 4.70 2.43
CA ILE A 99 -15.50 5.92 2.82
C ILE A 99 -16.37 6.78 3.74
N ASN A 100 -17.63 7.01 3.38
CA ASN A 100 -18.56 7.76 4.24
C ASN A 100 -18.68 7.11 5.62
N GLU A 101 -18.93 5.80 5.66
CA GLU A 101 -19.02 5.04 6.92
C GLU A 101 -17.72 5.14 7.73
N GLY A 102 -16.54 5.03 7.06
CA GLY A 102 -15.25 5.15 7.71
C GLY A 102 -15.05 6.52 8.35
N PHE A 103 -15.41 7.61 7.67
CA PHE A 103 -15.33 8.95 8.24
C PHE A 103 -16.35 9.19 9.35
N GLU A 104 -17.57 8.69 9.23
CA GLU A 104 -18.57 8.76 10.29
C GLU A 104 -18.11 8.05 11.56
N ASN A 105 -17.54 6.85 11.41
CA ASN A 105 -17.06 6.06 12.53
C ASN A 105 -15.84 6.71 13.20
N SER A 106 -14.88 7.18 12.43
CA SER A 106 -13.63 7.77 12.95
C SER A 106 -13.83 9.14 13.60
N THR A 107 -14.86 9.89 13.20
CA THR A 107 -15.16 11.23 13.74
C THR A 107 -16.28 11.23 14.78
N GLY A 108 -16.83 10.06 15.12
CA GLY A 108 -18.04 9.99 15.97
C GLY A 108 -19.23 10.73 15.35
N LYS A 109 -19.40 10.58 14.02
CA LYS A 109 -20.42 11.25 13.18
C LYS A 109 -20.28 12.77 13.05
N LYS A 110 -19.14 13.34 13.46
CA LYS A 110 -18.84 14.78 13.34
C LYS A 110 -18.10 15.10 12.04
N THR A 111 -18.69 14.76 10.90
CA THR A 111 -18.07 14.91 9.58
C THR A 111 -18.19 16.32 8.98
N ALA A 112 -19.09 17.17 9.52
CA ALA A 112 -19.38 18.49 8.97
C ALA A 112 -18.14 19.37 8.71
N PRO A 113 -17.16 19.50 9.65
CA PRO A 113 -15.95 20.29 9.40
C PRO A 113 -15.04 19.74 8.29
N LEU A 114 -15.18 18.45 7.97
CA LEU A 114 -14.36 17.75 6.97
C LEU A 114 -15.09 17.56 5.64
N LYS A 115 -16.36 17.97 5.54
CA LYS A 115 -17.23 17.68 4.40
C LYS A 115 -16.57 17.99 3.06
N ALA A 116 -16.01 19.18 2.89
CA ALA A 116 -15.38 19.59 1.64
C ALA A 116 -14.21 18.69 1.24
N LYS A 117 -13.38 18.27 2.22
CA LYS A 117 -12.24 17.36 1.99
C LYS A 117 -12.71 15.96 1.65
N ILE A 118 -13.74 15.47 2.34
CA ILE A 118 -14.36 14.15 2.10
C ILE A 118 -14.97 14.11 0.70
N ASP A 119 -15.69 15.15 0.30
CA ASP A 119 -16.31 15.23 -1.02
C ASP A 119 -15.26 15.31 -2.14
N LYS A 120 -14.16 16.04 -1.92
CA LYS A 120 -13.02 16.06 -2.85
C LYS A 120 -12.40 14.67 -2.97
N PHE A 121 -12.16 13.99 -1.85
CA PHE A 121 -11.59 12.65 -1.83
C PHE A 121 -12.47 11.64 -2.58
N LYS A 122 -13.78 11.65 -2.33
CA LYS A 122 -14.74 10.81 -3.06
C LYS A 122 -14.76 11.10 -4.56
N GLY A 123 -14.45 12.35 -4.93
CA GLY A 123 -14.35 12.77 -6.32
C GLY A 123 -13.38 11.94 -7.16
N PHE A 124 -12.29 11.47 -6.55
CA PHE A 124 -11.30 10.61 -7.23
C PHE A 124 -11.79 9.18 -7.50
N LEU A 125 -12.90 8.77 -6.89
CA LEU A 125 -13.45 7.41 -6.98
C LEU A 125 -14.79 7.36 -7.75
N LYS A 126 -15.13 8.42 -8.49
CA LYS A 126 -16.39 8.49 -9.25
C LYS A 126 -16.38 7.67 -10.53
N GLU A 127 -15.20 7.37 -11.08
CA GLU A 127 -15.09 6.53 -12.26
C GLU A 127 -15.38 5.07 -11.91
N GLU A 128 -15.74 4.28 -12.93
CA GLU A 128 -15.99 2.87 -12.74
C GLU A 128 -14.74 2.16 -12.19
N ILE A 129 -14.90 1.47 -11.06
CA ILE A 129 -13.84 0.68 -10.45
C ILE A 129 -13.93 -0.76 -10.94
N LYS A 130 -12.81 -1.31 -11.38
CA LYS A 130 -12.69 -2.67 -11.92
C LYS A 130 -11.66 -3.50 -11.17
N LYS A 131 -11.82 -4.81 -11.26
CA LYS A 131 -10.78 -5.74 -10.83
C LYS A 131 -9.50 -5.45 -11.59
N GLY A 132 -8.39 -5.30 -10.86
CA GLY A 132 -7.07 -4.95 -11.39
C GLY A 132 -6.71 -3.47 -11.20
N ASP A 133 -7.67 -2.61 -10.86
CA ASP A 133 -7.38 -1.21 -10.59
C ASP A 133 -6.52 -1.04 -9.33
N VAL A 134 -5.69 -0.01 -9.36
CA VAL A 134 -4.79 0.35 -8.27
C VAL A 134 -5.01 1.80 -7.90
N PHE A 135 -5.26 2.04 -6.62
CA PHE A 135 -5.35 3.39 -6.05
C PHE A 135 -4.18 3.63 -5.12
N ILE A 136 -3.62 4.82 -5.16
CA ILE A 136 -2.64 5.32 -4.19
C ILE A 136 -3.25 6.57 -3.56
N ILE A 137 -3.35 6.55 -2.24
CA ILE A 137 -4.02 7.56 -1.41
C ILE A 137 -3.04 8.11 -0.41
#